data_ab3d6c30cef9de82dcce934f26b33d0f
#
_entry.id   ab3d6c30cef9de82dcce934f26b33d0f
#
_cell.length_a   1.000
_cell.length_b   1.000
_cell.length_c   1.000
_cell.angle_alpha   90.00
_cell.angle_beta   90.00
_cell.angle_gamma   90.00
#
_symmetry.space_group_name_H-M   'P 1'
#
loop_
_entity.id
_entity.type
_entity.pdbx_description
1 polymer ?
#
loop_
_entity_poly.entity_id
_entity_poly.type
_entity_poly.pdbx_seq_one_letter_code
_entity_poly.pdbx_strand_id
1 'polypeptide(L)'
;MKIESRKISELKFAEYNPRIITKKEYKDLKNSLTEFGIVETIVVNTYKGRENVIVGGHQRVRVLQDLGYDSVICSLVDLPLQVEMKLNLRLNKNGGKFDDDMLINYFPEEMLKDVGFTDNDFNINIDKYEDNTLEDITKDVCELCGEKI
;
A
#
# COMPACT_ATOMS: atom_id res chain seq x y z
N MET A 1 19.93 -6.54 -5.65
CA MET A 1 19.20 -5.26 -5.45
C MET A 1 20.10 -4.36 -4.62
N LYS A 2 20.31 -3.13 -5.05
CA LYS A 2 21.15 -2.15 -4.34
C LYS A 2 20.25 -1.21 -3.53
N ILE A 3 20.60 -0.98 -2.27
CA ILE A 3 19.88 -0.10 -1.36
C ILE A 3 20.83 0.97 -0.87
N GLU A 4 20.43 2.23 -1.01
CA GLU A 4 21.20 3.40 -0.55
C GLU A 4 20.28 4.44 0.06
N SER A 5 20.84 5.23 1.00
CA SER A 5 20.19 6.45 1.47
C SER A 5 20.40 7.57 0.42
N ARG A 6 19.33 8.29 0.12
CA ARG A 6 19.35 9.46 -0.79
C ARG A 6 18.74 10.68 -0.11
N LYS A 7 19.29 11.85 -0.39
CA LYS A 7 18.66 13.10 0.05
C LYS A 7 17.36 13.33 -0.71
N ILE A 8 16.29 13.64 0.01
CA ILE A 8 14.97 13.89 -0.59
C ILE A 8 15.03 15.07 -1.56
N SER A 9 15.85 16.08 -1.27
CA SER A 9 16.06 17.25 -2.16
C SER A 9 16.65 16.90 -3.53
N GLU A 10 17.32 15.76 -3.66
CA GLU A 10 17.93 15.29 -4.92
C GLU A 10 16.97 14.43 -5.74
N LEU A 11 15.88 13.94 -5.14
CA LEU A 11 14.90 13.08 -5.81
C LEU A 11 14.03 13.91 -6.76
N LYS A 12 13.71 13.31 -7.91
CA LYS A 12 12.89 13.92 -8.95
C LYS A 12 11.59 13.14 -9.12
N PHE A 13 10.47 13.84 -9.07
CA PHE A 13 9.17 13.24 -9.38
C PHE A 13 9.09 12.92 -10.88
N ALA A 14 8.61 11.72 -11.21
CA ALA A 14 8.39 11.35 -12.59
C ALA A 14 7.19 12.14 -13.17
N GLU A 15 7.39 12.79 -14.31
CA GLU A 15 6.39 13.63 -14.97
C GLU A 15 5.14 12.83 -15.38
N TYR A 16 5.34 11.57 -15.76
CA TYR A 16 4.29 10.66 -16.22
C TYR A 16 3.54 9.93 -15.09
N ASN A 17 3.88 10.13 -13.81
CA ASN A 17 3.29 9.36 -12.72
C ASN A 17 1.75 9.56 -12.67
N PRO A 18 0.94 8.50 -12.93
CA PRO A 18 -0.50 8.64 -13.07
C PRO A 18 -1.24 8.59 -11.72
N ARG A 19 -0.54 8.27 -10.63
CA ARG A 19 -1.18 8.04 -9.34
C ARG A 19 -1.58 9.33 -8.66
N ILE A 20 -2.86 9.44 -8.37
CA ILE A 20 -3.46 10.50 -7.57
C ILE A 20 -3.98 9.88 -6.28
N ILE A 21 -3.84 10.57 -5.16
CA ILE A 21 -4.43 10.18 -3.89
C ILE A 21 -5.37 11.26 -3.38
N THR A 22 -6.40 10.84 -2.63
CA THR A 22 -7.34 11.73 -1.97
C THR A 22 -6.71 12.37 -0.74
N LYS A 23 -7.35 13.42 -0.22
CA LYS A 23 -6.91 14.04 1.05
C LYS A 23 -6.93 13.05 2.22
N LYS A 24 -7.91 12.13 2.22
CA LYS A 24 -8.01 11.08 3.23
C LYS A 24 -6.83 10.11 3.15
N GLU A 25 -6.54 9.59 1.96
CA GLU A 25 -5.40 8.69 1.75
C GLU A 25 -4.07 9.35 2.10
N TYR A 26 -3.91 10.63 1.79
CA TYR A 26 -2.74 11.40 2.20
C TYR A 26 -2.60 11.48 3.72
N LYS A 27 -3.70 11.77 4.43
CA LYS A 27 -3.73 11.81 5.88
C LYS A 27 -3.42 10.44 6.50
N ASP A 28 -4.02 9.38 5.98
CA ASP A 28 -3.77 8.01 6.44
C ASP A 28 -2.31 7.60 6.23
N LEU A 29 -1.73 7.94 5.09
CA LEU A 29 -0.30 7.72 4.81
C LEU A 29 0.59 8.53 5.76
N LYS A 30 0.25 9.77 6.04
CA LYS A 30 0.98 10.63 6.99
C LYS A 30 0.93 10.07 8.41
N ASN A 31 -0.22 9.58 8.84
CA ASN A 31 -0.38 8.94 10.15
C ASN A 31 0.49 7.67 10.25
N SER A 32 0.47 6.83 9.20
CA SER A 32 1.29 5.62 9.13
C SER A 32 2.78 5.93 9.21
N LEU A 33 3.27 6.91 8.46
CA LEU A 33 4.68 7.31 8.49
C LEU A 33 5.08 7.96 9.82
N THR A 34 4.16 8.63 10.50
CA THR A 34 4.39 9.21 11.82
C THR A 34 4.47 8.12 12.89
N GLU A 35 3.59 7.12 12.83
CA GLU A 35 3.50 6.04 13.81
C GLU A 35 4.64 5.02 13.66
N PHE A 36 4.90 4.55 12.46
CA PHE A 36 5.83 3.45 12.18
C PHE A 36 7.16 3.88 11.55
N GLY A 37 7.26 5.12 11.09
CA GLY A 37 8.40 5.56 10.30
C GLY A 37 8.40 5.00 8.88
N ILE A 38 9.57 4.99 8.26
CA ILE A 38 9.78 4.51 6.90
C ILE A 38 10.01 3.01 6.94
N VAL A 39 9.00 2.22 6.58
CA VAL A 39 9.06 0.74 6.55
C VAL A 39 9.23 0.17 5.15
N GLU A 40 8.97 0.96 4.11
CA GLU A 40 9.16 0.59 2.71
C GLU A 40 10.11 1.55 2.02
N THR A 41 11.00 1.01 1.20
CA THR A 41 11.95 1.80 0.42
C THR A 41 11.27 2.56 -0.71
N ILE A 42 11.86 3.66 -1.12
CA ILE A 42 11.50 4.38 -2.35
C ILE A 42 12.26 3.76 -3.52
N VAL A 43 11.60 3.48 -4.62
CA VAL A 43 12.25 2.95 -5.83
C VAL A 43 12.73 4.12 -6.68
N VAL A 44 14.03 4.17 -6.95
CA VAL A 44 14.69 5.29 -7.63
C VAL A 44 15.54 4.77 -8.78
N ASN A 45 15.48 5.45 -9.92
CA ASN A 45 16.28 5.10 -11.09
C ASN A 45 17.67 5.73 -11.02
N THR A 46 18.65 4.99 -11.52
CA THR A 46 20.06 5.44 -11.65
C THR A 46 20.53 5.46 -13.10
N TYR A 47 19.65 5.14 -14.05
CA TYR A 47 19.96 5.11 -15.47
C TYR A 47 20.42 6.48 -15.97
N LYS A 48 21.42 6.50 -16.84
CA LYS A 48 21.97 7.72 -17.41
C LYS A 48 20.89 8.60 -18.08
N GLY A 49 20.76 9.82 -17.61
CA GLY A 49 19.71 10.77 -18.01
C GLY A 49 18.40 10.62 -17.22
N ARG A 50 18.30 9.62 -16.35
CA ARG A 50 17.14 9.40 -15.47
C ARG A 50 17.54 9.29 -14.00
N GLU A 51 18.71 9.79 -13.66
CA GLU A 51 19.25 9.70 -12.30
C GLU A 51 18.33 10.39 -11.29
N ASN A 52 18.12 9.73 -10.16
CA ASN A 52 17.28 10.21 -9.07
C ASN A 52 15.78 10.34 -9.37
N VAL A 53 15.30 9.82 -10.50
CA VAL A 53 13.86 9.79 -10.79
C VAL A 53 13.18 8.73 -9.94
N ILE A 54 12.13 9.14 -9.24
CA ILE A 54 11.30 8.24 -8.43
C ILE A 54 10.46 7.37 -9.36
N VAL A 55 10.57 6.05 -9.22
CA VAL A 55 9.76 5.07 -9.96
C VAL A 55 8.59 4.59 -9.11
N GLY A 56 8.78 4.44 -7.81
CA GLY A 56 7.75 4.06 -6.86
C GLY A 56 7.89 4.79 -5.53
N GLY A 57 6.77 5.14 -4.93
CA GLY A 57 6.75 5.83 -3.65
C GLY A 57 6.62 7.35 -3.71
N HIS A 58 6.14 7.90 -4.83
CA HIS A 58 5.95 9.35 -5.02
C HIS A 58 5.19 10.02 -3.86
N GLN A 59 4.10 9.43 -3.43
CA GLN A 59 3.28 10.01 -2.37
C GLN A 59 3.99 9.95 -1.01
N ARG A 60 4.71 8.86 -0.73
CA ARG A 60 5.56 8.76 0.47
C ARG A 60 6.61 9.85 0.50
N VAL A 61 7.29 10.11 -0.60
CA VAL A 61 8.28 11.20 -0.67
C VAL A 61 7.64 12.56 -0.38
N ARG A 62 6.45 12.85 -0.93
CA ARG A 62 5.73 14.10 -0.63
C ARG A 62 5.41 14.24 0.86
N VAL A 63 4.89 13.19 1.47
CA VAL A 63 4.59 13.20 2.91
C VAL A 63 5.85 13.36 3.74
N LEU A 64 6.94 12.69 3.37
CA LEU A 64 8.23 12.80 4.07
C LEU A 64 8.82 14.22 3.98
N GLN A 65 8.65 14.89 2.83
CA GLN A 65 9.01 16.30 2.69
C GLN A 65 8.21 17.17 3.67
N ASP A 66 6.90 16.96 3.76
CA ASP A 66 6.03 17.71 4.66
C ASP A 66 6.33 17.44 6.14
N LEU A 67 6.81 16.25 6.46
CA LEU A 67 7.26 15.87 7.81
C LEU A 67 8.68 16.36 8.15
N GLY A 68 9.40 16.96 7.19
CA GLY A 68 10.74 17.51 7.40
C GLY A 68 11.87 16.48 7.37
N TYR A 69 11.70 15.34 6.72
CA TYR A 69 12.77 14.36 6.52
C TYR A 69 13.79 14.86 5.50
N ASP A 70 15.09 14.71 5.80
CA ASP A 70 16.18 15.11 4.90
C ASP A 70 16.57 14.01 3.90
N SER A 71 16.48 12.75 4.31
CA SER A 71 16.90 11.60 3.53
C SER A 71 15.94 10.43 3.67
N VAL A 72 16.03 9.51 2.72
CA VAL A 72 15.21 8.30 2.68
C VAL A 72 15.99 7.14 2.11
N ILE A 73 15.67 5.93 2.55
CA ILE A 73 16.26 4.70 2.02
C ILE A 73 15.60 4.37 0.67
N CYS A 74 16.42 4.17 -0.34
CA CYS A 74 15.99 3.90 -1.70
C CYS A 74 16.46 2.52 -2.17
N SER A 75 15.60 1.83 -2.89
CA SER A 75 15.96 0.69 -3.73
C SER A 75 16.32 1.22 -5.12
N LEU A 76 17.51 0.91 -5.59
CA LEU A 76 18.01 1.44 -6.86
C LEU A 76 17.74 0.47 -8.01
N VAL A 77 17.25 1.02 -9.12
CA VAL A 77 17.08 0.34 -10.40
C VAL A 77 17.87 1.08 -11.48
N ASP A 78 18.21 0.40 -12.55
CA ASP A 78 18.94 0.94 -13.70
C ASP A 78 18.17 0.62 -14.97
N LEU A 79 17.22 1.48 -15.34
CA LEU A 79 16.21 1.19 -16.37
C LEU A 79 16.08 2.36 -17.34
N PRO A 80 16.10 2.07 -18.67
CA PRO A 80 15.73 3.09 -19.66
C PRO A 80 14.26 3.52 -19.49
N LEU A 81 13.91 4.70 -19.97
CA LEU A 81 12.61 5.35 -19.74
C LEU A 81 11.40 4.42 -19.96
N GLN A 82 11.38 3.68 -21.06
CA GLN A 82 10.24 2.81 -21.40
C GLN A 82 10.03 1.68 -20.38
N VAL A 83 11.12 1.12 -19.87
CA VAL A 83 11.09 0.06 -18.85
C VAL A 83 10.76 0.65 -17.48
N GLU A 84 11.29 1.83 -17.17
CA GLU A 84 10.94 2.61 -15.96
C GLU A 84 9.44 2.87 -15.89
N MET A 85 8.83 3.37 -16.98
CA MET A 85 7.38 3.64 -17.05
C MET A 85 6.56 2.36 -16.84
N LYS A 86 6.99 1.25 -17.45
CA LYS A 86 6.33 -0.06 -17.27
C LYS A 86 6.40 -0.53 -15.81
N LEU A 87 7.55 -0.36 -15.15
CA LEU A 87 7.70 -0.71 -13.75
C LEU A 87 6.79 0.18 -12.87
N ASN A 88 6.74 1.49 -13.13
CA ASN A 88 5.85 2.39 -12.41
C ASN A 88 4.39 1.93 -12.48
N LEU A 89 3.89 1.59 -13.68
CA LEU A 89 2.54 1.08 -13.84
C LEU A 89 2.29 -0.23 -13.08
N ARG A 90 3.23 -1.17 -13.12
CA ARG A 90 3.12 -2.43 -12.39
C ARG A 90 3.06 -2.23 -10.89
N LEU A 91 3.90 -1.38 -10.33
CA LEU A 91 3.91 -1.07 -8.90
C LEU A 91 2.58 -0.42 -8.45
N ASN A 92 1.98 0.39 -9.29
CA ASN A 92 0.69 1.03 -8.98
C ASN A 92 -0.52 0.12 -9.17
N LYS A 93 -0.48 -0.81 -10.14
CA LYS A 93 -1.61 -1.68 -10.46
C LYS A 93 -1.72 -2.92 -9.57
N ASN A 94 -0.61 -3.44 -9.10
CA ASN A 94 -0.53 -4.73 -8.40
C ASN A 94 -0.82 -4.63 -6.89
N GLY A 95 -1.65 -3.66 -6.48
CA GLY A 95 -2.03 -3.47 -5.07
C GLY A 95 -2.90 -4.59 -4.47
N GLY A 96 -3.44 -5.48 -5.33
CA GLY A 96 -4.34 -6.53 -4.87
C GLY A 96 -5.68 -6.01 -4.37
N LYS A 97 -6.46 -6.92 -3.81
CA LYS A 97 -7.71 -6.63 -3.09
C LYS A 97 -7.66 -7.33 -1.75
N PHE A 98 -8.37 -6.80 -0.78
CA PHE A 98 -8.55 -7.46 0.51
C PHE A 98 -9.67 -8.50 0.42
N ASP A 99 -9.50 -9.57 1.19
CA ASP A 99 -10.58 -10.51 1.51
C ASP A 99 -11.32 -9.94 2.73
N ASP A 100 -12.57 -9.54 2.53
CA ASP A 100 -13.37 -8.84 3.55
C ASP A 100 -13.65 -9.76 4.75
N ASP A 101 -13.87 -11.05 4.53
CA ASP A 101 -14.11 -12.02 5.60
C ASP A 101 -12.86 -12.20 6.48
N MET A 102 -11.69 -12.25 5.86
CA MET A 102 -10.41 -12.31 6.58
C MET A 102 -10.16 -11.04 7.40
N LEU A 103 -10.47 -9.87 6.86
CA LEU A 103 -10.34 -8.61 7.60
C LEU A 103 -11.21 -8.60 8.85
N ILE A 104 -12.49 -8.97 8.71
CA ILE A 104 -13.46 -8.97 9.82
C ILE A 104 -13.10 -10.01 10.88
N ASN A 105 -12.64 -11.20 10.46
CA ASN A 105 -12.37 -12.31 11.37
C ASN A 105 -11.07 -12.14 12.17
N TYR A 106 -10.04 -11.50 11.60
CA TYR A 106 -8.71 -11.45 12.20
C TYR A 106 -8.34 -10.08 12.78
N PHE A 107 -9.02 -9.00 12.38
CA PHE A 107 -8.67 -7.65 12.81
C PHE A 107 -9.81 -7.01 13.58
N PRO A 108 -9.54 -6.47 14.80
CA PRO A 108 -10.54 -5.72 15.55
C PRO A 108 -11.05 -4.50 14.76
N GLU A 109 -12.34 -4.19 14.87
CA GLU A 109 -12.96 -3.05 14.19
C GLU A 109 -12.25 -1.72 14.48
N GLU A 110 -11.83 -1.50 15.71
CA GLU A 110 -11.09 -0.31 16.12
C GLU A 110 -9.76 -0.17 15.36
N MET A 111 -9.05 -1.28 15.19
CA MET A 111 -7.81 -1.32 14.42
C MET A 111 -8.05 -1.00 12.94
N LEU A 112 -9.09 -1.57 12.34
CA LEU A 112 -9.45 -1.30 10.95
C LEU A 112 -9.80 0.18 10.73
N LYS A 113 -10.55 0.78 11.64
CA LYS A 113 -10.88 2.21 11.61
C LYS A 113 -9.65 3.09 11.80
N ASP A 114 -8.74 2.73 12.70
CA ASP A 114 -7.50 3.46 12.96
C ASP A 114 -6.59 3.52 11.73
N VAL A 115 -6.49 2.42 10.97
CA VAL A 115 -5.69 2.38 9.73
C VAL A 115 -6.41 2.93 8.50
N GLY A 116 -7.65 3.39 8.63
CA GLY A 116 -8.36 4.14 7.60
C GLY A 116 -9.47 3.41 6.87
N PHE A 117 -9.82 2.18 7.26
CA PHE A 117 -11.00 1.51 6.71
C PHE A 117 -12.29 2.20 7.17
N THR A 118 -13.25 2.30 6.26
CA THR A 118 -14.59 2.85 6.52
C THR A 118 -15.65 1.77 6.26
N ASP A 119 -16.88 2.00 6.73
CA ASP A 119 -17.99 1.07 6.51
C ASP A 119 -18.27 0.83 5.00
N ASN A 120 -17.90 1.79 4.14
CA ASN A 120 -18.02 1.66 2.69
C ASN A 120 -16.97 0.73 2.06
N ASP A 121 -15.85 0.48 2.74
CA ASP A 121 -14.79 -0.42 2.27
C ASP A 121 -15.22 -1.88 2.44
N PHE A 122 -16.13 -2.13 3.37
CA PHE A 122 -16.75 -3.43 3.59
C PHE A 122 -18.06 -3.48 2.81
N ASN A 123 -18.11 -4.27 1.72
CA ASN A 123 -19.37 -4.65 1.08
C ASN A 123 -20.13 -5.63 1.99
N ILE A 124 -20.49 -5.16 3.19
CA ILE A 124 -21.36 -5.93 4.07
C ILE A 124 -22.76 -5.86 3.46
N ASN A 125 -23.10 -6.83 2.62
CA ASN A 125 -24.46 -7.12 2.26
C ASN A 125 -25.13 -7.66 3.54
N ILE A 126 -25.69 -6.76 4.34
CA ILE A 126 -26.44 -7.07 5.55
C ILE A 126 -27.59 -8.04 5.22
N ASP A 127 -28.09 -8.00 3.97
CA ASP A 127 -29.12 -8.91 3.46
C ASP A 127 -28.71 -10.39 3.39
N LYS A 128 -27.43 -10.72 3.54
CA LYS A 128 -26.93 -12.10 3.56
C LYS A 128 -26.91 -12.75 4.96
N TYR A 129 -27.04 -11.96 6.02
CA TYR A 129 -26.89 -12.44 7.39
C TYR A 129 -28.22 -12.61 8.16
N GLU A 130 -29.37 -12.26 7.56
CA GLU A 130 -30.65 -12.37 8.26
C GLU A 130 -31.23 -13.81 8.34
N ASP A 131 -30.63 -14.83 7.70
CA ASP A 131 -31.22 -16.17 7.62
C ASP A 131 -30.29 -17.34 7.97
N ASN A 132 -29.12 -17.11 8.51
CA ASN A 132 -28.28 -18.19 9.00
C ASN A 132 -28.58 -18.46 10.48
N THR A 133 -29.52 -19.34 10.74
CA THR A 133 -29.66 -19.92 12.07
C THR A 133 -28.37 -20.68 12.43
N LEU A 134 -28.02 -20.65 13.71
CA LEU A 134 -26.80 -21.26 14.29
C LEU A 134 -26.58 -22.77 13.94
N GLU A 135 -27.52 -23.38 13.23
CA GLU A 135 -27.45 -24.80 12.80
C GLU A 135 -26.58 -25.04 11.56
N ASP A 136 -26.30 -24.00 10.74
CA ASP A 136 -25.46 -24.14 9.53
C ASP A 136 -23.94 -23.96 9.77
N ILE A 137 -23.54 -23.48 10.93
CA ILE A 137 -22.12 -23.26 11.28
C ILE A 137 -21.38 -24.60 11.56
N THR A 138 -22.11 -25.71 11.70
CA THR A 138 -21.52 -27.01 12.08
C THR A 138 -21.02 -27.86 10.90
N LYS A 139 -21.08 -27.36 9.66
CA LYS A 139 -20.77 -28.15 8.46
C LYS A 139 -19.50 -27.76 7.69
N ASP A 140 -18.84 -26.68 8.07
CA ASP A 140 -17.64 -26.29 7.35
C ASP A 140 -16.41 -27.05 7.84
N VAL A 141 -16.01 -28.00 7.03
CA VAL A 141 -14.76 -28.74 7.18
C VAL A 141 -13.71 -27.99 6.39
N CYS A 142 -12.56 -27.72 6.99
CA CYS A 142 -11.44 -27.11 6.29
C CYS A 142 -11.03 -28.00 5.09
N GLU A 143 -11.11 -27.48 3.88
CA GLU A 143 -10.77 -28.21 2.66
C GLU A 143 -9.29 -28.64 2.59
N LEU A 144 -8.42 -27.99 3.38
CA LEU A 144 -6.99 -28.27 3.42
C LEU A 144 -6.57 -29.34 4.43
N CYS A 145 -7.24 -29.44 5.57
CA CYS A 145 -6.86 -30.37 6.64
C CYS A 145 -7.97 -31.34 7.05
N GLY A 146 -9.21 -31.15 6.60
CA GLY A 146 -10.35 -32.00 6.92
C GLY A 146 -10.88 -31.88 8.33
N GLU A 147 -10.40 -30.91 9.12
CA GLU A 147 -10.88 -30.63 10.47
C GLU A 147 -12.13 -29.74 10.44
N LYS A 148 -13.08 -30.01 11.34
CA LYS A 148 -14.24 -29.14 11.55
C LYS A 148 -13.77 -27.82 12.17
N ILE A 149 -14.14 -26.76 11.50
CA ILE A 149 -13.90 -25.40 12.00
C ILE A 149 -14.94 -25.04 13.04
#